data_007630e681a2934d8b2436f2f9b5a545
#
_entry.id   007630e681a2934d8b2436f2f9b5a545
#
_cell.length_a   1.000
_cell.length_b   1.000
_cell.length_c   1.000
_cell.angle_alpha   90.00
_cell.angle_beta   90.00
_cell.angle_gamma   90.00
#
_symmetry.space_group_name_H-M   'P 1'
#
loop_
_entity.id
_entity.type
_entity.pdbx_description
1 polymer ?
#
loop_
_entity_poly.entity_id
_entity_poly.type
_entity_poly.pdbx_seq_one_letter_code
_entity_poly.pdbx_strand_id
1 'polypeptide(L)'
;MQSDLDLDLAFAALGDPVRRAQVTRLTRGEATVGELGEPFDLTPQAISHHVGVLRRCGLVEQRREGTRRPCRLRVDRLARMSTWIDEQRRAWDDRLDALEEHLSGPEATR
;
A
#
# COMPACT_ATOMS: atom_id res chain seq x y z
N MET A 1 -17.61 -12.08 3.93
CA MET A 1 -17.21 -11.49 2.66
C MET A 1 -15.70 -11.47 2.47
N GLN A 2 -15.27 -12.02 1.40
CA GLN A 2 -13.86 -12.15 1.12
C GLN A 2 -13.27 -10.84 0.64
N SER A 3 -12.18 -10.46 1.20
CA SER A 3 -11.42 -9.34 0.67
C SER A 3 -10.36 -9.90 -0.27
N ASP A 4 -10.17 -9.24 -1.40
CA ASP A 4 -9.12 -9.61 -2.34
C ASP A 4 -7.77 -9.06 -1.93
N LEU A 5 -7.74 -8.22 -0.90
CA LEU A 5 -6.50 -7.67 -0.37
C LEU A 5 -6.15 -8.38 0.93
N ASP A 6 -4.93 -8.90 0.97
CA ASP A 6 -4.37 -9.45 2.20
C ASP A 6 -3.53 -8.35 2.85
N LEU A 7 -4.03 -7.79 3.94
CA LEU A 7 -3.36 -6.66 4.59
C LEU A 7 -1.95 -7.01 5.08
N ASP A 8 -1.77 -8.20 5.61
CA ASP A 8 -0.45 -8.60 6.10
C ASP A 8 0.55 -8.65 4.96
N LEU A 9 0.16 -9.29 3.86
CA LEU A 9 1.02 -9.38 2.69
C LEU A 9 1.21 -8.02 2.03
N ALA A 10 0.18 -7.18 2.06
CA ALA A 10 0.28 -5.85 1.44
C ALA A 10 1.28 -4.96 2.19
N PHE A 11 1.23 -4.94 3.51
CA PHE A 11 2.21 -4.18 4.28
C PHE A 11 3.61 -4.75 4.10
N ALA A 12 3.74 -6.07 4.08
CA ALA A 12 5.04 -6.68 3.82
C ALA A 12 5.55 -6.32 2.43
N ALA A 13 4.66 -6.32 1.43
CA ALA A 13 5.05 -5.96 0.07
C ALA A 13 5.59 -4.53 0.00
N LEU A 14 4.97 -3.60 0.71
CA LEU A 14 5.41 -2.20 0.70
C LEU A 14 6.61 -1.96 1.61
N GLY A 15 7.11 -3.00 2.26
CA GLY A 15 8.34 -2.90 3.04
C GLY A 15 9.60 -2.84 2.20
N ASP A 16 9.50 -2.97 0.89
CA ASP A 16 10.63 -2.99 -0.03
C ASP A 16 10.65 -1.71 -0.88
N PRO A 17 11.80 -1.03 -0.99
CA PRO A 17 11.85 0.23 -1.74
C PRO A 17 11.58 0.08 -3.24
N VAL A 18 11.98 -1.04 -3.85
CA VAL A 18 11.71 -1.26 -5.27
C VAL A 18 10.20 -1.38 -5.49
N ARG A 19 9.54 -2.15 -4.63
CA ARG A 19 8.09 -2.32 -4.77
C ARG A 19 7.34 -1.02 -4.52
N ARG A 20 7.80 -0.21 -3.56
CA ARG A 20 7.19 1.11 -3.36
C ARG A 20 7.35 1.99 -4.59
N ALA A 21 8.52 1.94 -5.23
CA ALA A 21 8.74 2.70 -6.46
C ALA A 21 7.85 2.21 -7.59
N GLN A 22 7.62 0.91 -7.67
CA GLN A 22 6.71 0.35 -8.68
C GLN A 22 5.28 0.84 -8.46
N VAL A 23 4.83 0.85 -7.21
CA VAL A 23 3.50 1.39 -6.89
C VAL A 23 3.42 2.86 -7.27
N THR A 24 4.43 3.63 -6.93
CA THR A 24 4.46 5.06 -7.28
C THR A 24 4.37 5.25 -8.79
N ARG A 25 5.11 4.45 -9.54
CA ARG A 25 5.04 4.53 -11.01
C ARG A 25 3.62 4.24 -11.52
N LEU A 26 2.97 3.24 -10.91
CA LEU A 26 1.64 2.82 -11.35
C LEU A 26 0.54 3.83 -10.98
N THR A 27 0.82 4.79 -10.10
CA THR A 27 -0.15 5.87 -9.85
C THR A 27 -0.31 6.78 -11.07
N ARG A 28 0.65 6.74 -11.99
CA ARG A 28 0.60 7.57 -13.19
C ARG A 28 -0.05 6.86 -14.38
N GLY A 29 -0.39 5.58 -14.20
CA GLY A 29 -1.02 4.80 -15.25
C GLY A 29 -0.42 3.41 -15.34
N GLU A 30 -1.03 2.60 -16.17
CA GLU A 30 -0.59 1.22 -16.38
C GLU A 30 0.83 1.17 -16.92
N ALA A 31 1.53 0.08 -16.62
CA ALA A 31 2.87 -0.15 -17.10
C ALA A 31 3.12 -1.65 -17.19
N THR A 32 3.88 -2.06 -18.17
CA THR A 32 4.31 -3.45 -18.27
C THR A 32 5.42 -3.71 -17.27
N VAL A 33 5.70 -5.00 -17.02
CA VAL A 33 6.81 -5.38 -16.15
C VAL A 33 8.13 -4.79 -16.65
N GLY A 34 8.35 -4.81 -17.98
CA GLY A 34 9.55 -4.21 -18.56
C GLY A 34 9.67 -2.73 -18.24
N GLU A 35 8.57 -1.99 -18.38
CA GLU A 35 8.55 -0.57 -18.08
C GLU A 35 8.80 -0.31 -16.59
N LEU A 36 8.27 -1.18 -15.74
CA LEU A 36 8.48 -1.05 -14.31
C LEU A 36 9.92 -1.31 -13.90
N GLY A 37 10.67 -2.02 -14.73
CA GLY A 37 12.06 -2.32 -14.45
C GLY A 37 13.06 -1.29 -14.95
N GLU A 38 12.63 -0.42 -15.88
CA GLU A 38 13.55 0.50 -16.55
C GLU A 38 14.42 1.34 -15.62
N PRO A 39 13.86 1.91 -14.52
CA PRO A 39 14.68 2.76 -13.65
C PRO A 39 15.65 1.99 -12.75
N PHE A 40 15.61 0.68 -12.75
CA PHE A 40 16.39 -0.12 -11.80
C PHE A 40 17.49 -0.91 -12.50
N ASP A 41 18.60 -1.07 -11.79
CA ASP A 41 19.69 -1.94 -12.23
C ASP A 41 19.47 -3.31 -11.61
N LEU A 42 18.39 -3.96 -12.05
CA LEU A 42 17.99 -5.27 -11.58
C LEU A 42 17.68 -6.17 -12.76
N THR A 43 17.78 -7.47 -12.53
CA THR A 43 17.47 -8.45 -13.59
C THR A 43 15.96 -8.44 -13.86
N PRO A 44 15.54 -8.82 -15.07
CA PRO A 44 14.11 -8.98 -15.34
C PRO A 44 13.43 -9.94 -14.39
N GLN A 45 14.12 -10.98 -13.93
CA GLN A 45 13.57 -11.93 -12.97
C GLN A 45 13.31 -11.27 -11.63
N ALA A 46 14.23 -10.41 -11.16
CA ALA A 46 14.04 -9.70 -9.92
C ALA A 46 12.84 -8.73 -10.00
N ILE A 47 12.72 -8.02 -11.12
CA ILE A 47 11.60 -7.11 -11.33
C ILE A 47 10.28 -7.90 -11.34
N SER A 48 10.25 -9.02 -12.08
CA SER A 48 9.07 -9.88 -12.12
C SER A 48 8.70 -10.41 -10.75
N HIS A 49 9.71 -10.74 -9.93
CA HIS A 49 9.47 -11.21 -8.57
C HIS A 49 8.76 -10.14 -7.74
N HIS A 50 9.24 -8.91 -7.81
CA HIS A 50 8.63 -7.80 -7.07
C HIS A 50 7.20 -7.54 -7.52
N VAL A 51 6.97 -7.54 -8.82
CA VAL A 51 5.61 -7.39 -9.36
C VAL A 51 4.72 -8.55 -8.87
N GLY A 52 5.27 -9.76 -8.85
CA GLY A 52 4.55 -10.94 -8.37
C GLY A 52 4.13 -10.80 -6.92
N VAL A 53 4.99 -10.25 -6.07
CA VAL A 53 4.64 -9.99 -4.67
C VAL A 53 3.46 -9.03 -4.58
N LEU A 54 3.50 -7.94 -5.36
CA LEU A 54 2.41 -6.95 -5.38
C LEU A 54 1.11 -7.55 -5.91
N ARG A 55 1.20 -8.47 -6.88
CA ARG A 55 0.00 -9.14 -7.39
C ARG A 55 -0.60 -10.08 -6.37
N ARG A 56 0.22 -10.88 -5.70
CA ARG A 56 -0.26 -11.87 -4.74
C ARG A 56 -0.94 -11.24 -3.54
N CYS A 57 -0.50 -10.05 -3.15
CA CYS A 57 -1.16 -9.37 -2.03
C CYS A 57 -2.39 -8.58 -2.46
N GLY A 58 -2.64 -8.45 -3.76
CA GLY A 58 -3.83 -7.81 -4.28
C GLY A 58 -3.72 -6.33 -4.61
N LEU A 59 -2.52 -5.75 -4.47
CA LEU A 59 -2.34 -4.32 -4.76
C LEU A 59 -2.22 -4.03 -6.25
N VAL A 60 -1.78 -5.02 -7.03
CA VAL A 60 -1.58 -4.87 -8.47
C VAL A 60 -2.30 -6.00 -9.16
N GLU A 61 -2.94 -5.69 -10.27
CA GLU A 61 -3.44 -6.73 -11.16
C GLU A 61 -2.77 -6.57 -12.51
N GLN A 62 -2.68 -7.68 -13.22
CA GLN A 62 -2.05 -7.72 -14.51
C GLN A 62 -3.05 -8.33 -15.48
N ARG A 63 -3.22 -7.71 -16.64
CA ARG A 63 -4.09 -8.26 -17.64
C ARG A 63 -3.28 -8.66 -18.85
N ARG A 64 -3.90 -9.42 -19.71
CA ARG A 64 -3.29 -9.81 -20.96
C ARG A 64 -3.87 -8.97 -22.09
N GLU A 65 -2.99 -8.41 -22.90
CA GLU A 65 -3.38 -7.60 -24.04
C GLU A 65 -2.45 -7.95 -25.19
N GLY A 66 -2.83 -8.96 -25.97
CA GLY A 66 -1.95 -9.51 -26.97
C GLY A 66 -0.71 -10.11 -26.33
N THR A 67 0.45 -9.63 -26.71
CA THR A 67 1.72 -10.05 -26.11
C THR A 67 2.11 -9.18 -24.94
N ARG A 68 1.36 -8.12 -24.68
CA ARG A 68 1.64 -7.22 -23.57
C ARG A 68 0.94 -7.71 -22.31
N ARG A 69 1.54 -7.37 -21.18
CA ARG A 69 0.98 -7.69 -19.87
C ARG A 69 1.03 -6.47 -18.96
N PRO A 70 0.16 -5.49 -19.23
CA PRO A 70 0.16 -4.28 -18.42
C PRO A 70 -0.33 -4.55 -17.01
N CYS A 71 0.33 -3.90 -16.05
CA CYS A 71 -0.01 -3.94 -14.64
C CYS A 71 -0.78 -2.68 -14.28
N ARG A 72 -1.73 -2.82 -13.39
CA ARG A 72 -2.56 -1.72 -12.93
C ARG A 72 -2.63 -1.74 -11.42
N LEU A 73 -2.49 -0.57 -10.81
CA LEU A 73 -2.62 -0.42 -9.36
C LEU A 73 -4.10 -0.49 -8.99
N ARG A 74 -4.40 -1.26 -7.96
CA ARG A 74 -5.74 -1.32 -7.40
C ARG A 74 -5.84 -0.26 -6.31
N VAL A 75 -6.23 0.93 -6.72
CA VAL A 75 -6.31 2.09 -5.83
C VAL A 75 -7.30 1.85 -4.70
N ASP A 76 -8.39 1.14 -4.99
CA ASP A 76 -9.38 0.79 -3.98
C ASP A 76 -8.77 -0.04 -2.85
N ARG A 77 -7.83 -0.91 -3.19
CA ARG A 77 -7.17 -1.75 -2.20
C ARG A 77 -6.09 -1.00 -1.45
N LEU A 78 -5.38 -0.11 -2.13
CA LEU A 78 -4.45 0.78 -1.45
C LEU A 78 -5.19 1.64 -0.44
N ALA A 79 -6.40 2.09 -0.78
CA ALA A 79 -7.23 2.88 0.12
C ALA A 79 -7.61 2.10 1.39
N ARG A 80 -7.73 0.79 1.29
CA ARG A 80 -8.03 -0.04 2.48
C ARG A 80 -6.89 -0.04 3.47
N MET A 81 -5.65 -0.01 2.97
CA MET A 81 -4.48 0.11 3.84
C MET A 81 -4.50 1.46 4.55
N SER A 82 -4.81 2.51 3.81
CA SER A 82 -4.92 3.84 4.36
C SER A 82 -6.00 3.91 5.44
N THR A 83 -7.14 3.27 5.20
CA THR A 83 -8.24 3.22 6.17
C THR A 83 -7.77 2.58 7.48
N TRP A 84 -7.06 1.46 7.39
CA TRP A 84 -6.56 0.81 8.59
C TRP A 84 -5.62 1.73 9.37
N ILE A 85 -4.70 2.40 8.66
CA ILE A 85 -3.77 3.32 9.30
C ILE A 85 -4.52 4.48 9.95
N ASP A 86 -5.50 5.03 9.25
CA ASP A 86 -6.30 6.15 9.77
C ASP A 86 -7.08 5.75 11.01
N GLU A 87 -7.58 4.53 11.06
CA GLU A 87 -8.28 4.02 12.24
C GLU A 87 -7.37 4.00 13.46
N GLN A 88 -6.10 3.59 13.26
CA GLN A 88 -5.15 3.57 14.35
C GLN A 88 -4.82 4.98 14.82
N ARG A 89 -4.64 5.89 13.87
CA ARG A 89 -4.37 7.30 14.21
C ARG A 89 -5.52 7.91 14.99
N ARG A 90 -6.75 7.66 14.58
CA ARG A 90 -7.92 8.18 15.30
C ARG A 90 -8.00 7.64 16.70
N ALA A 91 -7.76 6.34 16.86
CA ALA A 91 -7.77 5.73 18.19
C ALA A 91 -6.71 6.35 19.08
N TRP A 92 -5.53 6.60 18.53
CA TRP A 92 -4.45 7.24 19.29
C TRP A 92 -4.81 8.69 19.64
N ASP A 93 -5.34 9.44 18.68
CA ASP A 93 -5.73 10.83 18.89
C ASP A 93 -6.84 10.92 19.94
N ASP A 94 -7.82 10.02 19.89
CA ASP A 94 -8.90 9.98 20.88
C ASP A 94 -8.35 9.70 22.26
N ARG A 95 -7.38 8.82 22.35
CA ARG A 95 -6.76 8.52 23.64
C ARG A 95 -5.99 9.71 24.20
N LEU A 96 -5.29 10.43 23.33
CA LEU A 96 -4.57 11.64 23.75
C LEU A 96 -5.55 12.72 24.17
N ASP A 97 -6.66 12.88 23.47
CA ASP A 97 -7.69 13.84 23.82
C ASP A 97 -8.29 13.50 25.18
N ALA A 98 -8.58 12.24 25.42
CA ALA A 98 -9.12 11.79 26.68
C ALA A 98 -8.15 12.05 27.83
N LEU A 99 -6.86 11.80 27.60
CA LEU A 99 -5.83 12.05 28.59
C LEU A 99 -5.70 13.54 28.88
N GLU A 100 -5.68 14.35 27.83
CA GLU A 100 -5.59 15.80 27.96
C GLU A 100 -6.79 16.35 28.72
N GLU A 101 -7.97 15.85 28.39
CA GLU A 101 -9.21 16.26 29.06
C GLU A 101 -9.17 15.89 30.53
N HIS A 102 -8.64 14.71 30.85
CA HIS A 102 -8.50 14.28 32.25
C HIS A 102 -7.57 15.20 33.00
N LEU A 103 -6.46 15.59 32.40
CA LEU A 103 -5.47 16.46 33.02
C LEU A 103 -5.96 17.90 33.15
N SER A 104 -6.86 18.32 32.27
CA SER A 104 -7.39 19.69 32.24
C SER A 104 -8.79 19.78 32.80
N GLY A 105 -9.26 18.75 33.51
CA GLY A 105 -10.59 18.72 34.04
C GLY A 105 -10.75 19.64 35.26
N PRO A 106 -11.95 19.69 35.86
CA PRO A 106 -12.22 20.58 36.96
C PRO A 106 -11.24 20.46 38.11
N GLU A 107 -10.76 19.27 38.40
CA GLU A 107 -9.77 19.09 39.46
C GLU A 107 -8.45 19.74 39.13
N ALA A 108 -8.07 19.69 37.85
CA ALA A 108 -6.79 20.26 37.40
C ALA A 108 -6.82 21.77 37.38
N THR A 109 -7.99 22.38 37.29
CA THR A 109 -8.12 23.81 37.17
C THR A 109 -8.34 24.53 38.50
N ARG A 110 -8.44 23.80 39.59
CA ARG A 110 -8.65 24.39 40.90
C ARG A 110 -7.38 24.86 41.54
#